data_eb56ce9eeeca7f8b52cb461aadfb1544
#
_entry.id   eb56ce9eeeca7f8b52cb461aadfb1544
#
_cell.length_a   1.000
_cell.length_b   1.000
_cell.length_c   1.000
_cell.angle_alpha   90.00
_cell.angle_beta   90.00
_cell.angle_gamma   90.00
#
_symmetry.space_group_name_H-M   'P 1'
#
loop_
_entity.id
_entity.type
_entity.pdbx_description
1 polymer ?
#
loop_
_entity_poly.entity_id
_entity_poly.type
_entity_poly.pdbx_seq_one_letter_code
_entity_poly.pdbx_strand_id
1 'polypeptide(L)' 'MYLNSPYWQERRRKQNLKRSQKEFAQLSDAITQAYRSFNNTVDPVQMDACIYEINALRVKRDSVLREIRKLE' A
#
# COMPACT_ATOMS: atom_id res chain seq x y z
N MET A 1 9.27 -30.55 -2.15
CA MET A 1 9.72 -31.03 -0.87
C MET A 1 10.51 -30.03 -0.07
N TYR A 2 11.59 -29.48 -0.60
CA TYR A 2 12.28 -28.38 0.10
C TYR A 2 11.38 -27.18 0.33
N LEU A 3 10.49 -26.88 -0.60
CA LEU A 3 9.61 -25.71 -0.52
C LEU A 3 8.56 -25.82 0.59
N ASN A 4 8.33 -27.03 1.11
CA ASN A 4 7.36 -27.28 2.19
C ASN A 4 8.00 -27.40 3.55
N SER A 5 9.33 -27.27 3.68
CA SER A 5 10.00 -27.30 4.98
C SER A 5 9.68 -26.03 5.77
N PRO A 6 9.68 -26.12 7.12
CA PRO A 6 9.46 -24.92 7.96
C PRO A 6 10.44 -23.79 7.68
N TYR A 7 11.69 -24.13 7.35
CA TYR A 7 12.71 -23.13 6.99
C TYR A 7 12.27 -22.31 5.76
N TRP A 8 11.86 -22.99 4.68
CA TRP A 8 11.47 -22.32 3.45
C TRP A 8 10.16 -21.56 3.59
N GLN A 9 9.23 -22.09 4.38
CA GLN A 9 7.98 -21.39 4.68
C GLN A 9 8.24 -20.09 5.43
N GLU A 10 9.09 -20.13 6.45
CA GLU A 10 9.43 -18.94 7.24
C GLU A 10 10.19 -17.91 6.40
N ARG A 11 11.12 -18.35 5.57
CA ARG A 11 11.86 -17.46 4.68
C ARG A 11 10.91 -16.77 3.71
N ARG A 12 9.99 -17.51 3.13
CA ARG A 12 8.99 -16.97 2.21
C ARG A 12 8.08 -15.97 2.90
N ARG A 13 7.63 -16.28 4.11
CA ARG A 13 6.82 -15.39 4.94
C ARG A 13 7.54 -14.07 5.17
N LYS A 14 8.80 -14.11 5.55
CA LYS A 14 9.60 -12.91 5.78
C LYS A 14 9.79 -12.06 4.52
N GLN A 15 10.02 -12.70 3.39
CA GLN A 15 10.14 -11.99 2.11
C GLN A 15 8.82 -11.33 1.71
N ASN A 16 7.70 -12.02 1.89
CA ASN A 16 6.39 -11.48 1.60
C ASN A 16 6.05 -10.31 2.53
N LEU A 17 6.39 -10.42 3.81
CA LEU A 17 6.19 -9.34 4.77
C LEU A 17 6.99 -8.10 4.36
N LYS A 18 8.26 -8.27 4.01
CA LYS A 18 9.12 -7.17 3.58
C LYS A 18 8.56 -6.45 2.37
N ARG A 19 8.10 -7.22 1.38
CA ARG A 19 7.51 -6.67 0.15
C ARG A 19 6.23 -5.89 0.45
N SER A 20 5.37 -6.42 1.30
CA SER A 20 4.12 -5.77 1.68
C SER A 20 4.37 -4.50 2.48
N GLN A 21 5.37 -4.50 3.37
CA GLN A 21 5.76 -3.31 4.13
C GLN A 21 6.27 -2.20 3.20
N LYS A 22 7.06 -2.56 2.18
CA LYS A 22 7.53 -1.61 1.17
C LYS A 22 6.37 -1.03 0.38
N GLU A 23 5.44 -1.88 -0.05
CA GLU A 23 4.26 -1.44 -0.78
C GLU A 23 3.39 -0.49 0.06
N PHE A 24 3.22 -0.82 1.34
CA PHE A 24 2.49 0.05 2.27
C PHE A 24 3.12 1.44 2.35
N ALA A 25 4.43 1.52 2.47
CA ALA A 25 5.16 2.79 2.52
C ALA A 25 4.99 3.58 1.23
N GLN A 26 5.09 2.92 0.08
CA GLN A 26 4.90 3.57 -1.23
C GLN A 26 3.48 4.11 -1.40
N LEU A 27 2.48 3.36 -0.96
CA LEU A 27 1.09 3.81 -1.02
C LEU A 27 0.84 5.00 -0.08
N SER A 28 1.44 4.99 1.11
CA SER A 28 1.33 6.10 2.05
C SER A 28 1.95 7.37 1.47
N ASP A 29 3.09 7.26 0.79
CA ASP A 29 3.72 8.40 0.11
C ASP A 29 2.86 8.92 -1.03
N ALA A 30 2.27 8.02 -1.82
CA ALA A 30 1.39 8.40 -2.93
C ALA A 30 0.14 9.14 -2.41
N ILE A 31 -0.41 8.71 -1.29
CA ILE A 31 -1.55 9.39 -0.65
C ILE A 31 -1.15 10.80 -0.20
N THR A 32 0.02 10.94 0.41
CA THR A 32 0.52 12.26 0.82
C THR A 32 0.67 13.19 -0.36
N GLN A 33 1.20 12.69 -1.48
CA GLN A 33 1.37 13.48 -2.70
C GLN A 33 0.01 13.88 -3.31
N ALA A 34 -0.96 12.97 -3.28
CA ALA A 34 -2.31 13.26 -3.78
C ALA A 34 -3.00 14.35 -2.94
N TYR A 35 -2.82 14.34 -1.61
CA TYR A 35 -3.31 15.41 -0.74
C TYR A 35 -2.64 16.75 -1.04
N ARG A 36 -1.34 16.75 -1.31
CA ARG A 36 -0.63 17.97 -1.70
C ARG A 36 -1.19 18.55 -3.00
N SER A 37 -1.42 17.68 -3.99
CA SER A 37 -2.02 18.09 -5.25
C SER A 37 -3.41 18.69 -5.05
N PHE A 38 -4.22 18.05 -4.21
CA PHE A 38 -5.55 18.56 -3.86
C PHE A 38 -5.47 19.96 -3.23
N ASN A 39 -4.53 20.15 -2.30
CA ASN A 39 -4.39 21.41 -1.58
C ASN A 39 -3.81 22.53 -2.44
N ASN A 40 -3.12 22.18 -3.53
CA ASN A 40 -2.43 23.14 -4.40
C ASN A 40 -3.20 23.48 -5.66
N THR A 41 -4.38 22.91 -5.89
CA THR A 41 -5.20 23.22 -7.05
C THR A 41 -6.42 24.04 -6.67
N VAL A 42 -6.85 24.89 -7.60
CA VAL A 42 -8.12 25.62 -7.50
C VAL A 42 -9.13 25.15 -8.54
N ASP A 43 -8.74 24.19 -9.39
CA ASP A 43 -9.58 23.63 -10.43
C ASP A 43 -10.49 22.55 -9.83
N PRO A 44 -11.83 22.73 -9.85
CA PRO A 44 -12.76 21.75 -9.28
C PRO A 44 -12.65 20.35 -9.91
N VAL A 45 -12.38 20.27 -11.20
CA VAL A 45 -12.20 18.97 -11.88
C VAL A 45 -10.95 18.26 -11.35
N GLN A 46 -9.87 19.00 -11.18
CA GLN A 46 -8.63 18.44 -10.64
C GLN A 46 -8.79 18.06 -9.16
N MET A 47 -9.54 18.85 -8.39
CA MET A 47 -9.85 18.50 -7.00
C MET A 47 -10.62 17.18 -6.91
N ASP A 48 -11.62 16.99 -7.76
CA ASP A 48 -12.38 15.74 -7.82
C ASP A 48 -11.49 14.56 -8.20
N ALA A 49 -10.61 14.74 -9.19
CA ALA A 49 -9.66 13.71 -9.59
C ALA A 49 -8.75 13.29 -8.43
N CYS A 50 -8.27 14.25 -7.65
CA CYS A 50 -7.44 13.97 -6.47
C CYS A 50 -8.22 13.20 -5.40
N ILE A 51 -9.49 13.52 -5.19
CA ILE A 51 -10.34 12.82 -4.21
C ILE A 51 -10.51 11.35 -4.62
N TYR A 52 -10.80 11.08 -5.89
CA TYR A 52 -10.93 9.71 -6.39
C TYR A 52 -9.62 8.94 -6.26
N GLU A 53 -8.50 9.59 -6.57
CA GLU A 53 -7.18 8.98 -6.44
C GLU A 53 -6.86 8.65 -4.98
N ILE A 54 -7.10 9.59 -4.05
CA ILE A 54 -6.88 9.37 -2.62
C ILE A 54 -7.71 8.18 -2.14
N ASN A 55 -8.98 8.12 -2.50
CA ASN A 55 -9.85 7.03 -2.08
C ASN A 55 -9.40 5.68 -2.62
N ALA A 56 -9.00 5.62 -3.89
CA ALA A 56 -8.47 4.39 -4.50
C ALA A 56 -7.19 3.93 -3.80
N LEU A 57 -6.27 4.84 -3.52
CA LEU A 57 -5.02 4.54 -2.83
C LEU A 57 -5.25 4.08 -1.40
N ARG A 58 -6.20 4.67 -0.69
CA ARG A 58 -6.54 4.27 0.68
C ARG A 58 -7.11 2.86 0.73
N VAL A 59 -8.00 2.52 -0.19
CA VAL A 59 -8.55 1.15 -0.29
C VAL A 59 -7.42 0.16 -0.53
N LYS A 60 -6.52 0.48 -1.42
CA LYS A 60 -5.36 -0.38 -1.73
C LYS A 60 -4.44 -0.52 -0.52
N ARG A 61 -4.16 0.59 0.18
CA ARG A 61 -3.33 0.56 1.39
C ARG A 61 -3.96 -0.31 2.48
N ASP A 62 -5.27 -0.21 2.67
CA ASP A 62 -5.98 -1.03 3.66
C ASP A 62 -5.88 -2.52 3.31
N SER A 63 -5.95 -2.87 2.03
CA SER A 63 -5.76 -4.25 1.57
C SER A 63 -4.36 -4.76 1.90
N VAL A 64 -3.34 -3.94 1.65
CA VAL A 64 -1.94 -4.28 1.97
C VAL A 64 -1.75 -4.42 3.47
N LEU A 65 -2.37 -3.56 4.26
CA LEU A 65 -2.28 -3.64 5.72
C LEU A 65 -2.87 -4.96 6.24
N ARG A 66 -4.00 -5.40 5.69
CA ARG A 66 -4.56 -6.71 6.04
C ARG A 66 -3.62 -7.85 5.72
N GLU A 67 -2.92 -7.76 4.58
CA GLU A 67 -1.93 -8.76 4.20
C GLU A 67 -0.75 -8.78 5.17
N ILE A 68 -0.26 -7.61 5.58
CA ILE A 68 0.81 -7.50 6.59
C ILE A 68 0.39 -8.18 7.88
N ARG A 69 -0.83 -7.93 8.36
CA ARG A 69 -1.35 -8.53 9.60
C ARG A 69 -1.43 -10.05 9.53
N LYS A 70 -1.74 -10.61 8.36
CA LYS A 70 -1.73 -12.06 8.16
C LYS A 70 -0.32 -12.65 8.23
N LEU A 71 0.68 -11.87 7.82
CA LEU A 71 2.07 -12.32 7.75
C LEU A 71 2.81 -12.12 9.09
N GLU A 72 2.30 -11.28 9.95
CA GLU A 72 2.84 -11.09 11.30
C GLU A 72 2.31 -12.18 12.24
#